data_cbce4487e22ca869b7e7600f5a8f4709
#
_entry.id   cbce4487e22ca869b7e7600f5a8f4709
#
_cell.length_a   1.000
_cell.length_b   1.000
_cell.length_c   1.000
_cell.angle_alpha   90.00
_cell.angle_beta   90.00
_cell.angle_gamma   90.00
#
_symmetry.space_group_name_H-M   'P 1'
#
loop_
_entity.id
_entity.type
_entity.pdbx_description
1 polymer ?
#
loop_
_entity_poly.entity_id
_entity_poly.type
_entity_poly.pdbx_seq_one_letter_code
_entity_poly.pdbx_strand_id
1 'polypeptide(L)'
;EKDLWKIQSSKYVQSDIGRCYETAKARLKEGKKVLFTGTPCQIAGLYAYLGAEKENENLITIDLICHGVPSPLLWEKYLNYQQQKMGGRVTECNFRDKGKKGWGTNLRIRTEKKDSVRPLSLDRYGIHFLEGDCYRESCYQCRYASTDRVGDLTCGDFWGVEKVQPQFLDTRGVSVVLVNSEKGKAFLKK
;
A
#
# COMPACT_ATOMS: atom_id res chain seq x y z
N GLU A 1 -12.37 14.93 1.71
CA GLU A 1 -12.04 14.44 3.07
C GLU A 1 -12.95 13.29 3.52
N LYS A 2 -14.26 13.27 3.18
CA LYS A 2 -15.22 12.25 3.64
C LYS A 2 -14.85 10.80 3.27
N ASP A 3 -14.10 10.61 2.16
CA ASP A 3 -13.70 9.29 1.67
C ASP A 3 -12.24 8.92 1.96
N LEU A 4 -11.50 9.77 2.66
CA LEU A 4 -10.08 9.55 2.94
C LEU A 4 -9.81 8.22 3.67
N TRP A 5 -10.69 7.84 4.59
CA TRP A 5 -10.60 6.57 5.32
C TRP A 5 -10.59 5.33 4.42
N LYS A 6 -11.20 5.39 3.22
CA LYS A 6 -11.22 4.28 2.26
C LYS A 6 -9.84 3.99 1.65
N ILE A 7 -9.01 5.02 1.53
CA ILE A 7 -7.68 4.92 0.93
C ILE A 7 -6.54 4.88 1.95
N GLN A 8 -6.82 5.19 3.21
CA GLN A 8 -5.85 5.09 4.29
C GLN A 8 -5.52 3.64 4.65
N SER A 9 -4.43 3.45 5.41
CA SER A 9 -3.94 2.19 5.92
C SER A 9 -3.34 1.27 4.85
N SER A 10 -2.48 0.35 5.27
CA SER A 10 -1.83 -0.63 4.38
C SER A 10 -2.79 -1.75 4.02
N LYS A 11 -2.70 -2.24 2.79
CA LYS A 11 -3.44 -3.40 2.28
C LYS A 11 -2.40 -4.41 1.79
N TYR A 12 -2.29 -5.54 2.50
CA TYR A 12 -1.32 -6.59 2.17
C TYR A 12 -1.91 -7.63 1.22
N VAL A 13 -2.66 -7.14 0.24
CA VAL A 13 -3.30 -7.92 -0.82
C VAL A 13 -3.04 -7.22 -2.14
N GLN A 14 -2.85 -7.98 -3.21
CA GLN A 14 -2.67 -7.39 -4.53
C GLN A 14 -3.92 -6.63 -4.95
N SER A 15 -3.76 -5.37 -5.36
CA SER A 15 -4.83 -4.61 -5.99
C SER A 15 -5.02 -5.03 -7.45
N ASP A 16 -6.25 -4.99 -7.92
CA ASP A 16 -6.54 -5.05 -9.33
C ASP A 16 -6.35 -3.66 -9.96
N ILE A 17 -5.46 -3.56 -10.92
CA ILE A 17 -5.19 -2.32 -11.65
C ILE A 17 -6.35 -1.96 -12.57
N GLY A 18 -7.09 -2.94 -13.09
CA GLY A 18 -8.19 -2.73 -14.01
C GLY A 18 -7.83 -1.77 -15.14
N ARG A 19 -8.64 -0.73 -15.31
CA ARG A 19 -8.44 0.32 -16.34
C ARG A 19 -7.80 1.59 -15.79
N CYS A 20 -7.08 1.55 -14.67
CA CYS A 20 -6.51 2.74 -14.03
C CYS A 20 -5.51 3.47 -14.94
N TYR A 21 -4.71 2.75 -15.72
CA TYR A 21 -3.75 3.37 -16.66
C TYR A 21 -4.44 4.12 -17.80
N GLU A 22 -5.48 3.52 -18.37
CA GLU A 22 -6.30 4.18 -19.40
C GLU A 22 -6.98 5.44 -18.87
N THR A 23 -7.53 5.34 -17.65
CA THR A 23 -8.18 6.47 -16.98
C THR A 23 -7.19 7.60 -16.72
N ALA A 24 -6.01 7.29 -16.20
CA ALA A 24 -4.94 8.27 -15.96
C ALA A 24 -4.57 8.99 -17.27
N LYS A 25 -4.33 8.22 -18.34
CA LYS A 25 -4.01 8.77 -19.67
C LYS A 25 -5.11 9.68 -20.21
N ALA A 26 -6.36 9.27 -20.10
CA ALA A 26 -7.50 10.07 -20.55
C ALA A 26 -7.58 11.41 -19.78
N ARG A 27 -7.41 11.37 -18.46
CA ARG A 27 -7.43 12.58 -17.64
C ARG A 27 -6.28 13.54 -17.94
N LEU A 28 -5.08 13.02 -18.20
CA LEU A 28 -3.94 13.83 -18.62
C LEU A 28 -4.20 14.51 -19.95
N LYS A 29 -4.80 13.81 -20.93
CA LYS A 29 -5.20 14.40 -22.21
C LYS A 29 -6.26 15.51 -22.08
N GLU A 30 -7.13 15.42 -21.07
CA GLU A 30 -8.08 16.48 -20.71
C GLU A 30 -7.40 17.67 -19.97
N GLY A 31 -6.08 17.66 -19.81
CA GLY A 31 -5.34 18.69 -19.06
C GLY A 31 -5.56 18.65 -17.54
N LYS A 32 -6.13 17.56 -17.01
CA LYS A 32 -6.39 17.42 -15.57
C LYS A 32 -5.14 17.00 -14.82
N LYS A 33 -5.01 17.48 -13.58
CA LYS A 33 -4.00 16.99 -12.64
C LYS A 33 -4.33 15.58 -12.19
N VAL A 34 -3.36 14.68 -12.29
CA VAL A 34 -3.47 13.27 -11.92
C VAL A 34 -2.44 12.95 -10.83
N LEU A 35 -2.92 12.48 -9.69
CA LEU A 35 -2.09 11.82 -8.69
C LEU A 35 -2.30 10.31 -8.83
N PHE A 36 -1.25 9.59 -9.16
CA PHE A 36 -1.30 8.13 -9.25
C PHE A 36 -0.43 7.50 -8.16
N THR A 37 -1.02 6.64 -7.35
CA THR A 37 -0.32 5.93 -6.27
C THR A 37 -0.36 4.43 -6.50
N GLY A 38 0.72 3.72 -6.17
CA GLY A 38 0.79 2.28 -6.34
C GLY A 38 2.09 1.67 -5.84
N THR A 39 2.26 0.38 -6.04
CA THR A 39 3.55 -0.26 -5.84
C THR A 39 4.55 0.18 -6.92
N PRO A 40 5.88 0.10 -6.71
CA PRO A 40 6.85 0.53 -7.71
C PRO A 40 6.67 -0.12 -9.08
N CYS A 41 6.33 -1.41 -9.11
CA CYS A 41 6.06 -2.12 -10.37
C CYS A 41 4.79 -1.62 -11.08
N GLN A 42 3.77 -1.15 -10.34
CA GLN A 42 2.58 -0.53 -10.92
C GLN A 42 2.88 0.86 -11.49
N ILE A 43 3.73 1.66 -10.81
CA ILE A 43 4.19 2.95 -11.35
C ILE A 43 5.01 2.74 -12.62
N ALA A 44 5.93 1.77 -12.61
CA ALA A 44 6.71 1.43 -13.80
C ALA A 44 5.82 0.98 -14.98
N GLY A 45 4.77 0.20 -14.69
CA GLY A 45 3.76 -0.19 -15.67
C GLY A 45 2.99 1.00 -16.24
N LEU A 46 2.60 1.95 -15.38
CA LEU A 46 1.99 3.21 -15.84
C LEU A 46 2.91 3.97 -16.77
N TYR A 47 4.17 4.13 -16.41
CA TYR A 47 5.15 4.85 -17.23
C TYR A 47 5.39 4.18 -18.57
N ALA A 48 5.47 2.85 -18.60
CA ALA A 48 5.55 2.10 -19.85
C ALA A 48 4.29 2.28 -20.73
N TYR A 49 3.11 2.32 -20.13
CA TYR A 49 1.85 2.55 -20.84
C TYR A 49 1.71 3.97 -21.40
N LEU A 50 2.17 4.96 -20.66
CA LEU A 50 2.10 6.37 -21.04
C LEU A 50 3.15 6.73 -22.11
N GLY A 51 4.30 6.06 -22.15
CA GLY A 51 5.41 6.42 -23.02
C GLY A 51 5.92 7.83 -22.75
N ALA A 52 6.00 8.69 -23.75
CA ALA A 52 6.44 10.08 -23.60
C ALA A 52 5.52 10.92 -22.70
N GLU A 53 4.24 10.56 -22.60
CA GLU A 53 3.26 11.26 -21.76
C GLU A 53 3.55 11.12 -20.23
N LYS A 54 4.48 10.23 -19.81
CA LYS A 54 4.92 10.13 -18.41
C LYS A 54 5.58 11.41 -17.88
N GLU A 55 6.15 12.24 -18.78
CA GLU A 55 6.78 13.52 -18.43
C GLU A 55 5.77 14.67 -18.25
N ASN A 56 4.48 14.40 -18.40
CA ASN A 56 3.43 15.41 -18.25
C ASN A 56 3.48 16.06 -16.88
N GLU A 57 3.55 17.40 -16.83
CA GLU A 57 3.62 18.20 -15.60
C GLU A 57 2.38 18.04 -14.70
N ASN A 58 1.25 17.62 -15.27
CA ASN A 58 0.04 17.33 -14.53
C ASN A 58 0.02 15.93 -13.88
N LEU A 59 1.04 15.10 -14.13
CA LEU A 59 1.17 13.78 -13.50
C LEU A 59 2.11 13.84 -12.31
N ILE A 60 1.63 13.46 -11.14
CA ILE A 60 2.45 13.15 -9.95
C ILE A 60 2.25 11.68 -9.61
N THR A 61 3.35 11.00 -9.36
CA THR A 61 3.35 9.58 -8.99
C THR A 61 3.95 9.37 -7.60
N ILE A 62 3.31 8.50 -6.82
CA ILE A 62 3.82 8.11 -5.50
C ILE A 62 3.91 6.60 -5.46
N ASP A 63 5.11 6.06 -5.34
CA ASP A 63 5.27 4.65 -5.06
C ASP A 63 5.38 4.37 -3.54
N LEU A 64 5.24 3.10 -3.19
CA LEU A 64 5.30 2.64 -1.81
C LEU A 64 6.58 1.85 -1.55
N ILE A 65 7.09 1.89 -0.31
CA ILE A 65 8.05 0.89 0.17
C ILE A 65 7.28 -0.43 0.26
N CYS A 66 7.47 -1.28 -0.75
CA CYS A 66 6.69 -2.50 -0.93
C CYS A 66 7.42 -3.71 -0.38
N HIS A 67 6.74 -4.50 0.44
CA HIS A 67 7.27 -5.72 1.04
C HIS A 67 7.10 -6.96 0.14
N GLY A 68 6.21 -6.90 -0.85
CA GLY A 68 5.77 -7.99 -1.72
C GLY A 68 4.26 -8.16 -1.68
N VAL A 69 3.72 -8.98 -2.56
CA VAL A 69 2.27 -9.24 -2.62
C VAL A 69 1.98 -10.73 -2.78
N PRO A 70 1.15 -11.31 -1.89
CA PRO A 70 0.63 -12.65 -2.03
C PRO A 70 -0.36 -12.77 -3.19
N SER A 71 -0.65 -14.00 -3.62
CA SER A 71 -1.64 -14.22 -4.66
C SER A 71 -3.06 -13.91 -4.16
N PRO A 72 -3.97 -13.41 -5.03
CA PRO A 72 -5.37 -13.21 -4.68
C PRO A 72 -6.06 -14.50 -4.21
N LEU A 73 -5.69 -15.66 -4.77
CA LEU A 73 -6.23 -16.96 -4.37
C LEU A 73 -5.88 -17.31 -2.91
N LEU A 74 -4.66 -16.97 -2.44
CA LEU A 74 -4.29 -17.18 -1.04
C LEU A 74 -5.18 -16.33 -0.12
N TRP A 75 -5.42 -15.07 -0.50
CA TRP A 75 -6.30 -14.19 0.24
C TRP A 75 -7.74 -14.73 0.31
N GLU A 76 -8.29 -15.17 -0.79
CA GLU A 76 -9.63 -15.78 -0.86
C GLU A 76 -9.74 -17.00 0.08
N LYS A 77 -8.78 -17.92 0.01
CA LYS A 77 -8.73 -19.09 0.89
C LYS A 77 -8.64 -18.68 2.37
N TYR A 78 -7.86 -17.66 2.67
CA TYR A 78 -7.75 -17.14 4.03
C TYR A 78 -9.08 -16.53 4.52
N LEU A 79 -9.78 -15.76 3.70
CA LEU A 79 -11.10 -15.23 4.05
C LEU A 79 -12.10 -16.35 4.32
N ASN A 80 -12.13 -17.38 3.47
CA ASN A 80 -13.00 -18.55 3.66
C ASN A 80 -12.69 -19.28 4.98
N TYR A 81 -11.41 -19.45 5.31
CA TYR A 81 -11.01 -20.00 6.60
C TYR A 81 -11.50 -19.16 7.78
N GLN A 82 -11.37 -17.83 7.71
CA GLN A 82 -11.83 -16.94 8.78
C GLN A 82 -13.36 -16.97 8.92
N GLN A 83 -14.11 -17.03 7.83
CA GLN A 83 -15.57 -17.14 7.83
C GLN A 83 -16.04 -18.44 8.51
N GLN A 84 -15.38 -19.55 8.24
CA GLN A 84 -15.66 -20.82 8.91
C GLN A 84 -15.33 -20.76 10.40
N LYS A 85 -14.16 -20.24 10.77
CA LYS A 85 -13.67 -20.17 12.16
C LYS A 85 -14.45 -19.21 13.03
N MET A 86 -14.83 -18.06 12.51
CA MET A 86 -15.49 -16.98 13.26
C MET A 86 -17.00 -17.03 13.11
N GLY A 87 -17.50 -17.69 12.09
CA GLY A 87 -18.90 -17.73 11.70
C GLY A 87 -19.34 -16.44 10.99
N GLY A 88 -20.18 -16.61 9.97
CA GLY A 88 -20.69 -15.51 9.16
C GLY A 88 -19.67 -14.98 8.14
N ARG A 89 -20.16 -14.11 7.24
CA ARG A 89 -19.36 -13.50 6.19
C ARG A 89 -18.42 -12.45 6.79
N VAL A 90 -17.20 -12.32 6.25
CA VAL A 90 -16.28 -11.22 6.58
C VAL A 90 -16.86 -9.91 6.04
N THR A 91 -17.02 -8.94 6.92
CA THR A 91 -17.56 -7.60 6.62
C THR A 91 -16.48 -6.50 6.63
N GLU A 92 -15.37 -6.74 7.34
CA GLU A 92 -14.27 -5.78 7.43
C GLU A 92 -12.95 -6.53 7.62
N CYS A 93 -11.89 -6.02 6.95
CA CYS A 93 -10.52 -6.40 7.20
C CYS A 93 -9.65 -5.16 7.22
N ASN A 94 -8.91 -4.95 8.31
CA ASN A 94 -7.97 -3.85 8.46
C ASN A 94 -6.63 -4.39 8.95
N PHE A 95 -5.61 -4.36 8.09
CA PHE A 95 -4.26 -4.85 8.41
C PHE A 95 -3.47 -3.96 9.37
N ARG A 96 -3.98 -2.77 9.64
CA ARG A 96 -3.30 -1.75 10.44
C ARG A 96 -4.25 -1.09 11.42
N ASP A 97 -5.04 -1.92 12.13
CA ASP A 97 -5.94 -1.42 13.17
C ASP A 97 -5.17 -0.70 14.28
N LYS A 98 -5.48 0.57 14.47
CA LYS A 98 -4.83 1.46 15.44
C LYS A 98 -5.70 1.70 16.70
N GLY A 99 -6.90 1.08 16.77
CA GLY A 99 -7.91 1.42 17.75
C GLY A 99 -7.46 1.29 19.20
N LYS A 100 -6.99 0.11 19.63
CA LYS A 100 -6.62 -0.12 21.05
C LYS A 100 -5.13 0.00 21.33
N LYS A 101 -4.27 -0.25 20.34
CA LYS A 101 -2.82 -0.40 20.52
C LYS A 101 -1.99 0.67 19.80
N GLY A 102 -2.64 1.61 19.12
CA GLY A 102 -1.96 2.65 18.36
C GLY A 102 -1.22 2.10 17.12
N TRP A 103 -0.13 2.76 16.74
CA TRP A 103 0.67 2.38 15.60
C TRP A 103 1.34 1.02 15.78
N GLY A 104 1.12 0.13 14.83
CA GLY A 104 1.64 -1.23 14.86
C GLY A 104 1.05 -2.09 13.75
N THR A 105 1.36 -3.37 13.75
CA THR A 105 0.87 -4.35 12.79
C THR A 105 -0.25 -5.20 13.40
N ASN A 106 -1.38 -4.57 13.73
CA ASN A 106 -2.56 -5.27 14.25
C ASN A 106 -3.57 -5.50 13.13
N LEU A 107 -3.92 -6.76 12.92
CA LEU A 107 -4.96 -7.18 12.00
C LEU A 107 -6.30 -7.23 12.70
N ARG A 108 -7.28 -6.50 12.17
CA ARG A 108 -8.69 -6.63 12.55
C ARG A 108 -9.43 -7.39 11.47
N ILE A 109 -10.19 -8.39 11.88
CA ILE A 109 -11.16 -9.06 11.03
C ILE A 109 -12.50 -9.05 11.76
N ARG A 110 -13.51 -8.56 11.07
CA ARG A 110 -14.89 -8.59 11.53
C ARG A 110 -15.73 -9.46 10.61
N THR A 111 -16.54 -10.31 11.21
CA THR A 111 -17.60 -11.05 10.53
C THR A 111 -18.96 -10.57 11.03
N GLU A 112 -20.03 -11.05 10.43
CA GLU A 112 -21.40 -10.79 10.90
C GLU A 112 -21.63 -11.21 12.36
N LYS A 113 -20.78 -12.12 12.90
CA LYS A 113 -20.96 -12.71 14.23
C LYS A 113 -19.86 -12.34 15.22
N LYS A 114 -18.64 -12.02 14.76
CA LYS A 114 -17.49 -11.80 15.66
C LYS A 114 -16.58 -10.68 15.14
N ASP A 115 -15.94 -10.00 16.08
CA ASP A 115 -14.89 -9.00 15.83
C ASP A 115 -13.60 -9.43 16.54
N SER A 116 -12.50 -9.48 15.83
CA SER A 116 -11.21 -9.96 16.35
C SER A 116 -10.08 -9.01 15.93
N VAL A 117 -9.29 -8.58 16.91
CA VAL A 117 -8.04 -7.82 16.68
C VAL A 117 -6.88 -8.59 17.27
N ARG A 118 -5.83 -8.82 16.48
CA ARG A 118 -4.62 -9.54 16.91
C ARG A 118 -3.38 -9.01 16.19
N PRO A 119 -2.17 -9.19 16.75
CA PRO A 119 -0.95 -8.91 16.02
C PRO A 119 -0.90 -9.70 14.71
N LEU A 120 -0.43 -9.07 13.65
CA LEU A 120 -0.27 -9.72 12.35
C LEU A 120 0.69 -10.92 12.43
N SER A 121 1.72 -10.82 13.28
CA SER A 121 2.67 -11.90 13.55
C SER A 121 2.09 -13.14 14.26
N LEU A 122 0.85 -13.07 14.74
CA LEU A 122 0.10 -14.19 15.33
C LEU A 122 -1.06 -14.64 14.44
N ASP A 123 -1.17 -14.07 13.26
CA ASP A 123 -2.19 -14.44 12.27
C ASP A 123 -1.56 -15.29 11.17
N ARG A 124 -2.26 -16.33 10.71
CA ARG A 124 -1.74 -17.26 9.69
C ARG A 124 -1.36 -16.58 8.38
N TYR A 125 -2.19 -15.67 7.89
CA TYR A 125 -1.87 -14.90 6.69
C TYR A 125 -0.73 -13.91 6.96
N GLY A 126 -0.78 -13.29 8.14
CA GLY A 126 0.19 -12.30 8.55
C GLY A 126 1.59 -12.85 8.74
N ILE A 127 1.74 -14.03 9.35
CA ILE A 127 3.03 -14.71 9.50
C ILE A 127 3.68 -14.91 8.14
N HIS A 128 2.99 -15.58 7.22
CA HIS A 128 3.52 -15.88 5.88
C HIS A 128 3.82 -14.61 5.08
N PHE A 129 3.00 -13.56 5.25
CA PHE A 129 3.30 -12.26 4.66
C PHE A 129 4.57 -11.62 5.22
N LEU A 130 4.76 -11.64 6.54
CA LEU A 130 5.93 -11.03 7.19
C LEU A 130 7.22 -11.82 6.94
N GLU A 131 7.15 -13.13 6.86
CA GLU A 131 8.28 -14.02 6.53
C GLU A 131 8.63 -14.00 5.03
N GLY A 132 7.71 -13.54 4.19
CA GLY A 132 7.94 -13.39 2.76
C GLY A 132 7.90 -14.70 1.98
N ASP A 133 7.29 -15.76 2.50
CA ASP A 133 7.26 -17.09 1.89
C ASP A 133 6.04 -17.35 0.98
N CYS A 134 5.12 -16.37 0.88
CA CYS A 134 3.87 -16.50 0.14
C CYS A 134 3.69 -15.48 -1.00
N TYR A 135 4.77 -14.81 -1.41
CA TYR A 135 4.70 -13.80 -2.45
C TYR A 135 4.60 -14.41 -3.86
N ARG A 136 4.21 -13.56 -4.79
CA ARG A 136 4.31 -13.89 -6.21
C ARG A 136 5.77 -14.08 -6.59
N GLU A 137 6.04 -14.99 -7.52
CA GLU A 137 7.39 -15.32 -8.02
C GLU A 137 8.18 -14.05 -8.39
N SER A 138 7.55 -13.12 -9.09
CA SER A 138 8.16 -11.85 -9.49
C SER A 138 8.58 -10.95 -8.32
N CYS A 139 8.06 -11.16 -7.12
CA CYS A 139 8.43 -10.38 -5.94
C CYS A 139 9.75 -10.82 -5.33
N TYR A 140 10.11 -12.11 -5.46
CA TYR A 140 11.41 -12.64 -4.97
C TYR A 140 12.60 -12.13 -5.78
N GLN A 141 12.37 -11.73 -7.03
CA GLN A 141 13.39 -11.15 -7.92
C GLN A 141 12.99 -9.74 -8.33
N CYS A 142 12.43 -8.97 -7.38
CA CYS A 142 11.88 -7.67 -7.68
C CYS A 142 12.96 -6.65 -8.04
N ARG A 143 13.00 -6.24 -9.30
CA ARG A 143 13.92 -5.22 -9.83
C ARG A 143 13.72 -3.82 -9.20
N TYR A 144 12.59 -3.61 -8.52
CA TYR A 144 12.25 -2.36 -7.85
C TYR A 144 12.52 -2.38 -6.35
N ALA A 145 13.09 -3.47 -5.81
CA ALA A 145 13.60 -3.55 -4.45
C ALA A 145 14.97 -2.85 -4.38
N SER A 146 14.96 -1.54 -4.58
CA SER A 146 16.16 -0.69 -4.71
C SER A 146 15.88 0.68 -4.10
N THR A 147 16.94 1.42 -3.79
CA THR A 147 16.89 2.84 -3.46
C THR A 147 16.71 3.74 -4.67
N ASP A 148 16.97 3.22 -5.87
CA ASP A 148 16.62 3.88 -7.12
C ASP A 148 15.12 3.72 -7.38
N ARG A 149 14.37 4.74 -6.99
CA ARG A 149 12.90 4.70 -6.92
C ARG A 149 12.28 5.15 -8.24
N VAL A 150 11.10 4.61 -8.53
CA VAL A 150 10.39 4.82 -9.81
C VAL A 150 9.48 6.05 -9.78
N GLY A 151 8.73 6.25 -8.67
CA GLY A 151 7.79 7.36 -8.55
C GLY A 151 8.46 8.70 -8.28
N ASP A 152 7.76 9.81 -8.46
CA ASP A 152 8.23 11.15 -8.09
C ASP A 152 8.49 11.25 -6.58
N LEU A 153 7.68 10.55 -5.80
CA LEU A 153 7.83 10.38 -4.36
C LEU A 153 7.71 8.90 -4.00
N THR A 154 8.34 8.51 -2.89
CA THR A 154 8.13 7.19 -2.28
C THR A 154 7.66 7.36 -0.85
N CYS A 155 6.61 6.66 -0.46
CA CYS A 155 6.08 6.68 0.90
C CYS A 155 6.19 5.32 1.57
N GLY A 156 6.44 5.32 2.88
CA GLY A 156 6.43 4.11 3.70
C GLY A 156 6.29 4.41 5.18
N ASP A 157 6.12 3.38 5.99
CA ASP A 157 6.19 3.51 7.45
C ASP A 157 7.63 3.76 7.89
N PHE A 158 7.85 4.71 8.78
CA PHE A 158 9.18 4.98 9.34
C PHE A 158 9.42 4.11 10.59
N TRP A 159 9.51 2.79 10.41
CA TRP A 159 9.87 1.88 11.49
C TRP A 159 11.25 2.23 12.06
N GLY A 160 11.35 2.29 13.38
CA GLY A 160 12.60 2.66 14.06
C GLY A 160 12.80 4.17 14.23
N VAL A 161 11.81 5.00 13.91
CA VAL A 161 11.87 6.45 14.11
C VAL A 161 12.20 6.81 15.56
N GLU A 162 11.73 6.02 16.52
CA GLU A 162 12.00 6.19 17.95
C GLU A 162 13.48 6.10 18.31
N LYS A 163 14.29 5.41 17.48
CA LYS A 163 15.73 5.24 17.70
C LYS A 163 16.58 6.35 17.08
N VAL A 164 16.10 6.91 15.97
CA VAL A 164 16.89 7.87 15.16
C VAL A 164 16.36 9.31 15.26
N GLN A 165 15.06 9.47 15.44
CA GLN A 165 14.37 10.76 15.51
C GLN A 165 13.19 10.70 16.49
N PRO A 166 13.44 10.46 17.81
CA PRO A 166 12.41 10.21 18.81
C PRO A 166 11.39 11.34 18.95
N GLN A 167 11.78 12.59 18.61
CA GLN A 167 10.88 13.75 18.66
C GLN A 167 9.73 13.69 17.64
N PHE A 168 9.84 12.84 16.61
CA PHE A 168 8.76 12.65 15.63
C PHE A 168 7.84 11.47 15.95
N LEU A 169 8.11 10.74 17.02
CA LEU A 169 7.27 9.58 17.38
C LEU A 169 5.82 10.03 17.65
N ASP A 170 4.89 9.39 16.96
CA ASP A 170 3.45 9.62 17.10
C ASP A 170 2.71 8.28 17.17
N THR A 171 1.72 8.18 18.06
CA THR A 171 0.91 6.96 18.24
C THR A 171 0.06 6.63 17.02
N ARG A 172 -0.19 7.60 16.14
CA ARG A 172 -0.86 7.41 14.85
C ARG A 172 0.05 6.83 13.78
N GLY A 173 1.37 6.87 14.00
CA GLY A 173 2.42 6.42 13.09
C GLY A 173 3.10 7.57 12.36
N VAL A 174 4.32 7.30 11.92
CA VAL A 174 5.17 8.25 11.18
C VAL A 174 5.46 7.67 9.81
N SER A 175 5.30 8.48 8.78
CA SER A 175 5.67 8.11 7.41
C SER A 175 7.04 8.67 7.05
N VAL A 176 7.85 7.89 6.35
CA VAL A 176 9.00 8.39 5.60
C VAL A 176 8.56 8.74 4.19
N VAL A 177 9.09 9.85 3.67
CA VAL A 177 8.88 10.27 2.28
C VAL A 177 10.24 10.48 1.63
N LEU A 178 10.52 9.74 0.56
CA LEU A 178 11.68 9.96 -0.29
C LEU A 178 11.27 10.84 -1.47
N VAL A 179 12.08 11.83 -1.79
CA VAL A 179 11.86 12.75 -2.92
C VAL A 179 12.77 12.32 -4.06
N ASN A 180 12.21 11.82 -5.14
CA ASN A 180 12.96 11.16 -6.20
C ASN A 180 13.07 12.01 -7.49
N SER A 181 12.25 13.07 -7.62
CA SER A 181 12.28 13.98 -8.77
C SER A 181 12.09 15.43 -8.39
N GLU A 182 12.50 16.36 -9.26
CA GLU A 182 12.22 17.80 -9.07
C GLU A 182 10.70 18.08 -9.07
N LYS A 183 9.93 17.32 -9.81
CA LYS A 183 8.46 17.37 -9.84
C LYS A 183 7.86 16.98 -8.48
N GLY A 184 8.35 15.89 -7.88
CA GLY A 184 7.99 15.47 -6.52
C GLY A 184 8.37 16.51 -5.47
N LYS A 185 9.56 17.11 -5.58
CA LYS A 185 10.03 18.19 -4.70
C LYS A 185 9.14 19.45 -4.79
N ALA A 186 8.75 19.82 -6.01
CA ALA A 186 7.84 20.95 -6.22
C ALA A 186 6.42 20.68 -5.67
N PHE A 187 5.97 19.42 -5.73
CA PHE A 187 4.68 19.01 -5.18
C PHE A 187 4.61 19.13 -3.65
N LEU A 188 5.69 18.77 -2.93
CA LEU A 188 5.74 18.87 -1.46
C LEU A 188 5.89 20.29 -0.92
N LYS A 189 6.30 21.26 -1.75
CA LYS A 189 6.44 22.68 -1.34
C LYS A 189 5.13 23.45 -1.38
N LYS A 190 4.06 22.85 -1.88
CA LYS A 190 2.71 23.44 -1.98
C LYS A 190 1.88 23.11 -0.75
#